data_cc6bc2525aa8ca59c0ffbeed10921faf
#
_entry.id   cc6bc2525aa8ca59c0ffbeed10921faf
#
_cell.length_a   1.000
_cell.length_b   1.000
_cell.length_c   1.000
_cell.angle_alpha   90.00
_cell.angle_beta   90.00
_cell.angle_gamma   90.00
#
_symmetry.space_group_name_H-M   'P 1'
#
loop_
_entity.id
_entity.type
_entity.pdbx_description
1 polymer ?
#
loop_
_entity_poly.entity_id
_entity_poly.type
_entity_poly.pdbx_seq_one_letter_code
_entity_poly.pdbx_strand_id
1 'polypeptide(L)'
;MLVAEGAELVSVALDAGAPVAAVYLAPGARQDPAVDAVVVRAFAAGARVFDLARGVLERVADTVSPQPVLAVVAYATTPLAAFESASYVVVCAGVRDPGNGGTVIRTADATGADGVVCCDGTVDVTNPKTVRASAGSLFHVPVADGGDPHEAVDALRTAGMAVVGTTLRGGVDYLSVDWTRRVAIVFGNEAGGLPVSLATACDTLVTIPMVGRAESLNVGVAAAVLGFEVLRQRRAVGPGRAGTPARVGGSVPGSVGTGDRSTMPQMSAGDRGTGNHDEVEPG
;
A
#
# COMPACT_ATOMS: atom_id res chain seq x y z
N MET A 1 10.13 5.38 2.14
CA MET A 1 9.51 5.73 3.45
C MET A 1 8.22 6.46 3.17
N LEU A 2 7.15 6.18 3.92
CA LEU A 2 5.89 6.90 3.83
C LEU A 2 5.42 7.36 5.22
N VAL A 3 4.44 8.26 5.24
CA VAL A 3 3.79 8.74 6.46
C VAL A 3 2.39 8.16 6.55
N ALA A 4 2.12 7.44 7.63
CA ALA A 4 0.79 6.95 8.00
C ALA A 4 0.19 7.89 9.07
N GLU A 5 -0.93 8.54 8.75
CA GLU A 5 -1.62 9.48 9.63
C GLU A 5 -2.88 8.84 10.24
N GLY A 6 -2.98 8.86 11.55
CA GLY A 6 -4.12 8.32 12.30
C GLY A 6 -3.91 6.90 12.81
N ALA A 7 -4.55 6.60 13.95
CA ALA A 7 -4.40 5.33 14.65
C ALA A 7 -4.83 4.13 13.77
N GLU A 8 -5.90 4.29 12.99
CA GLU A 8 -6.40 3.23 12.12
C GLU A 8 -5.35 2.83 11.06
N LEU A 9 -4.77 3.81 10.34
CA LEU A 9 -3.79 3.54 9.31
C LEU A 9 -2.48 2.96 9.88
N VAL A 10 -2.07 3.45 11.06
CA VAL A 10 -0.90 2.89 11.78
C VAL A 10 -1.18 1.44 12.21
N SER A 11 -2.41 1.16 12.68
CA SER A 11 -2.82 -0.21 13.03
C SER A 11 -2.74 -1.14 11.81
N VAL A 12 -3.28 -0.72 10.67
CA VAL A 12 -3.23 -1.51 9.43
C VAL A 12 -1.78 -1.77 8.98
N ALA A 13 -0.90 -0.77 9.07
CA ALA A 13 0.52 -0.95 8.77
C ALA A 13 1.17 -2.01 9.69
N LEU A 14 0.88 -1.96 10.99
CA LEU A 14 1.37 -2.95 11.96
C LEU A 14 0.80 -4.35 11.70
N ASP A 15 -0.50 -4.45 11.37
CA ASP A 15 -1.16 -5.74 11.07
C ASP A 15 -0.59 -6.38 9.80
N ALA A 16 -0.21 -5.57 8.82
CA ALA A 16 0.47 -6.01 7.60
C ALA A 16 1.97 -6.34 7.83
N GLY A 17 2.49 -6.16 9.04
CA GLY A 17 3.91 -6.39 9.33
C GLY A 17 4.85 -5.35 8.73
N ALA A 18 4.35 -4.18 8.32
CA ALA A 18 5.17 -3.11 7.76
C ALA A 18 6.13 -2.54 8.82
N PRO A 19 7.42 -2.33 8.51
CA PRO A 19 8.40 -1.84 9.47
C PRO A 19 8.12 -0.38 9.86
N VAL A 20 7.52 -0.15 11.04
CA VAL A 20 7.30 1.17 11.60
C VAL A 20 8.58 1.67 12.25
N ALA A 21 9.20 2.71 11.69
CA ALA A 21 10.46 3.24 12.17
C ALA A 21 10.27 4.20 13.37
N ALA A 22 9.22 5.02 13.33
CA ALA A 22 8.95 5.99 14.38
C ALA A 22 7.46 6.34 14.44
N VAL A 23 6.99 6.69 15.63
CA VAL A 23 5.64 7.22 15.89
C VAL A 23 5.77 8.58 16.57
N TYR A 24 4.99 9.56 16.13
CA TYR A 24 4.96 10.92 16.64
C TYR A 24 3.56 11.24 17.14
N LEU A 25 3.47 11.78 18.34
CA LEU A 25 2.22 11.98 19.08
C LEU A 25 1.98 13.46 19.37
N ALA A 26 0.76 13.92 19.14
CA ALA A 26 0.30 15.20 19.66
C ALA A 26 0.23 15.16 21.20
N PRO A 27 0.31 16.33 21.88
CA PRO A 27 0.14 16.39 23.33
C PRO A 27 -1.20 15.77 23.77
N GLY A 28 -1.13 14.81 24.68
CA GLY A 28 -2.33 14.12 25.21
C GLY A 28 -2.93 13.07 24.28
N ALA A 29 -2.33 12.77 23.14
CA ALA A 29 -2.84 11.79 22.17
C ALA A 29 -3.12 10.40 22.77
N ARG A 30 -2.32 9.97 23.74
CA ARG A 30 -2.50 8.67 24.43
C ARG A 30 -3.71 8.59 25.35
N GLN A 31 -4.46 9.69 25.54
CA GLN A 31 -5.76 9.64 26.21
C GLN A 31 -6.83 8.96 25.36
N ASP A 32 -6.62 8.88 24.04
CA ASP A 32 -7.42 8.08 23.15
C ASP A 32 -6.95 6.61 23.22
N PRO A 33 -7.80 5.66 23.64
CA PRO A 33 -7.43 4.25 23.73
C PRO A 33 -6.95 3.64 22.42
N ALA A 34 -7.46 4.09 21.27
CA ALA A 34 -7.04 3.59 19.98
C ALA A 34 -5.61 4.05 19.65
N VAL A 35 -5.27 5.29 20.00
CA VAL A 35 -3.90 5.81 19.84
C VAL A 35 -2.94 5.08 20.79
N ASP A 36 -3.32 4.93 22.07
CA ASP A 36 -2.44 4.24 23.03
C ASP A 36 -2.18 2.78 22.62
N ALA A 37 -3.19 2.07 22.15
CA ALA A 37 -3.06 0.70 21.67
C ALA A 37 -2.07 0.57 20.51
N VAL A 38 -2.12 1.45 19.50
CA VAL A 38 -1.16 1.39 18.38
C VAL A 38 0.24 1.82 18.80
N VAL A 39 0.38 2.74 19.75
CA VAL A 39 1.67 3.15 20.30
C VAL A 39 2.35 2.00 21.03
N VAL A 40 1.61 1.27 21.88
CA VAL A 40 2.12 0.09 22.60
C VAL A 40 2.59 -0.97 21.60
N ARG A 41 1.79 -1.26 20.58
CA ARG A 41 2.13 -2.23 19.52
C ARG A 41 3.34 -1.80 18.72
N ALA A 42 3.41 -0.54 18.30
CA ALA A 42 4.53 -0.01 17.53
C ALA A 42 5.83 -0.06 18.34
N PHE A 43 5.78 0.31 19.62
CA PHE A 43 6.93 0.22 20.54
C PHE A 43 7.39 -1.23 20.71
N ALA A 44 6.46 -2.17 20.91
CA ALA A 44 6.78 -3.61 21.00
C ALA A 44 7.40 -4.15 19.68
N ALA A 45 7.05 -3.57 18.53
CA ALA A 45 7.64 -3.88 17.24
C ALA A 45 8.99 -3.17 16.98
N GLY A 46 9.51 -2.40 17.96
CA GLY A 46 10.81 -1.72 17.88
C GLY A 46 10.78 -0.29 17.32
N ALA A 47 9.60 0.30 17.10
CA ALA A 47 9.48 1.68 16.67
C ALA A 47 9.92 2.66 17.78
N ARG A 48 10.54 3.75 17.39
CA ARG A 48 10.80 4.88 18.29
C ARG A 48 9.52 5.69 18.48
N VAL A 49 9.22 6.10 19.72
CA VAL A 49 8.04 6.91 20.02
C VAL A 49 8.47 8.29 20.53
N PHE A 50 7.86 9.34 19.99
CA PHE A 50 8.19 10.72 20.29
C PHE A 50 6.92 11.52 20.61
N ASP A 51 6.90 12.18 21.77
CA ASP A 51 5.90 13.17 22.09
C ASP A 51 6.31 14.54 21.49
N LEU A 52 5.41 15.14 20.71
CA LEU A 52 5.64 16.43 20.06
C LEU A 52 5.18 17.57 20.97
N ALA A 53 5.85 18.71 20.87
CA ALA A 53 5.34 19.95 21.46
C ALA A 53 4.06 20.40 20.73
N ARG A 54 3.21 21.17 21.45
CA ARG A 54 1.99 21.75 20.87
C ARG A 54 2.26 22.54 19.60
N GLY A 55 1.48 22.34 18.55
CA GLY A 55 1.58 23.05 17.28
C GLY A 55 2.64 22.49 16.32
N VAL A 56 3.41 21.46 16.70
CA VAL A 56 4.40 20.83 15.79
C VAL A 56 3.70 19.96 14.77
N LEU A 57 2.74 19.14 15.20
CA LEU A 57 2.03 18.22 14.32
C LEU A 57 1.25 18.96 13.24
N GLU A 58 0.63 20.08 13.57
CA GLU A 58 -0.11 20.94 12.66
C GLU A 58 0.79 21.62 11.59
N ARG A 59 2.10 21.70 11.85
CA ARG A 59 3.08 22.25 10.88
C ARG A 59 3.63 21.21 9.92
N VAL A 60 3.65 19.95 10.33
CA VAL A 60 4.27 18.86 9.53
C VAL A 60 3.23 17.99 8.84
N ALA A 61 1.98 18.01 9.31
CA ALA A 61 0.90 17.29 8.68
C ALA A 61 0.37 18.03 7.44
N ASP A 62 0.02 17.27 6.43
CA ASP A 62 -0.49 17.77 5.14
C ASP A 62 -2.02 17.97 5.16
N THR A 63 -2.62 18.02 6.35
CA THR A 63 -4.06 18.12 6.58
C THR A 63 -4.42 19.33 7.43
N VAL A 64 -5.59 19.91 7.16
CA VAL A 64 -6.12 21.06 7.93
C VAL A 64 -6.40 20.68 9.40
N SER A 65 -6.79 19.43 9.63
CA SER A 65 -7.06 18.88 10.97
C SER A 65 -6.27 17.57 11.12
N PRO A 66 -5.00 17.65 11.53
CA PRO A 66 -4.17 16.46 11.68
C PRO A 66 -4.72 15.48 12.69
N GLN A 67 -4.59 14.20 12.41
CA GLN A 67 -4.83 13.15 13.39
C GLN A 67 -3.75 13.21 14.49
N PRO A 68 -4.09 12.83 15.74
CA PRO A 68 -3.18 13.02 16.88
C PRO A 68 -1.94 12.10 16.87
N VAL A 69 -1.81 11.23 15.88
CA VAL A 69 -0.68 10.31 15.70
C VAL A 69 -0.24 10.25 14.25
N LEU A 70 1.08 10.31 14.02
CA LEU A 70 1.74 10.04 12.75
C LEU A 70 2.75 8.91 12.94
N ALA A 71 2.88 8.04 11.95
CA ALA A 71 3.96 7.05 11.92
C ALA A 71 4.77 7.18 10.62
N VAL A 72 6.08 6.99 10.74
CA VAL A 72 6.99 6.83 9.60
C VAL A 72 7.20 5.35 9.40
N VAL A 73 6.81 4.87 8.23
CA VAL A 73 6.82 3.45 7.86
C VAL A 73 7.78 3.23 6.70
N ALA A 74 8.62 2.21 6.81
CA ALA A 74 9.44 1.77 5.68
C ALA A 74 8.54 1.14 4.62
N TYR A 75 8.72 1.57 3.38
CA TYR A 75 7.96 1.07 2.24
C TYR A 75 8.90 0.87 1.05
N ALA A 76 8.72 -0.22 0.35
CA ALA A 76 9.41 -0.53 -0.89
C ALA A 76 8.40 -1.03 -1.92
N THR A 77 8.58 -0.63 -3.16
CA THR A 77 7.82 -1.17 -4.29
C THR A 77 8.25 -2.60 -4.60
N THR A 78 7.34 -3.37 -5.14
CA THR A 78 7.59 -4.73 -5.62
C THR A 78 8.19 -4.68 -7.03
N PRO A 79 9.15 -5.53 -7.40
CA PRO A 79 9.62 -5.63 -8.79
C PRO A 79 8.49 -6.05 -9.74
N LEU A 80 8.42 -5.49 -10.94
CA LEU A 80 7.42 -5.85 -11.95
C LEU A 80 7.40 -7.35 -12.26
N ALA A 81 8.56 -8.01 -12.26
CA ALA A 81 8.70 -9.45 -12.46
C ALA A 81 7.93 -10.31 -11.43
N ALA A 82 7.60 -9.77 -10.25
CA ALA A 82 6.78 -10.49 -9.28
C ALA A 82 5.36 -10.78 -9.79
N PHE A 83 4.91 -10.12 -10.86
CA PHE A 83 3.59 -10.34 -11.46
C PHE A 83 3.57 -11.33 -12.62
N GLU A 84 4.67 -12.02 -12.91
CA GLU A 84 4.73 -13.04 -13.98
C GLU A 84 3.67 -14.14 -13.82
N SER A 85 3.33 -14.52 -12.58
CA SER A 85 2.27 -15.51 -12.30
C SER A 85 0.92 -14.88 -11.95
N ALA A 86 0.81 -13.56 -11.90
CA ALA A 86 -0.42 -12.87 -11.54
C ALA A 86 -1.56 -13.17 -12.52
N SER A 87 -2.77 -13.14 -12.03
CA SER A 87 -3.98 -13.37 -12.81
C SER A 87 -4.76 -12.09 -13.11
N TYR A 88 -4.63 -11.09 -12.23
CA TYR A 88 -5.28 -9.80 -12.37
C TYR A 88 -4.38 -8.69 -11.83
N VAL A 89 -4.00 -7.77 -12.69
CA VAL A 89 -3.16 -6.61 -12.37
C VAL A 89 -3.85 -5.33 -12.84
N VAL A 90 -3.73 -4.28 -12.03
CA VAL A 90 -4.17 -2.93 -12.39
C VAL A 90 -2.94 -2.11 -12.76
N VAL A 91 -2.97 -1.43 -13.91
CA VAL A 91 -1.86 -0.60 -14.40
C VAL A 91 -2.31 0.85 -14.46
N CYS A 92 -1.60 1.72 -13.77
CA CYS A 92 -1.76 3.17 -13.80
C CYS A 92 -0.71 3.78 -14.75
N ALA A 93 -1.15 4.25 -15.92
CA ALA A 93 -0.31 4.86 -16.94
C ALA A 93 -0.67 6.35 -17.07
N GLY A 94 -0.19 7.18 -16.13
CA GLY A 94 -0.43 8.62 -16.11
C GLY A 94 -1.58 9.07 -15.21
N VAL A 95 -2.03 8.27 -14.26
CA VAL A 95 -2.95 8.69 -13.19
C VAL A 95 -2.20 9.65 -12.25
N ARG A 96 -2.55 10.93 -12.24
CA ARG A 96 -1.75 11.98 -11.59
C ARG A 96 -2.31 12.50 -10.27
N ASP A 97 -3.63 12.43 -10.07
CA ASP A 97 -4.22 12.87 -8.79
C ASP A 97 -3.95 11.82 -7.69
N PRO A 98 -3.32 12.23 -6.56
CA PRO A 98 -3.01 11.32 -5.47
C PRO A 98 -4.25 10.64 -4.85
N GLY A 99 -5.40 11.33 -4.84
CA GLY A 99 -6.66 10.76 -4.37
C GLY A 99 -7.14 9.63 -5.28
N ASN A 100 -7.01 9.84 -6.61
CA ASN A 100 -7.34 8.81 -7.59
C ASN A 100 -6.41 7.61 -7.49
N GLY A 101 -5.09 7.85 -7.40
CA GLY A 101 -4.11 6.78 -7.24
C GLY A 101 -4.41 5.91 -6.01
N GLY A 102 -4.65 6.54 -4.86
CA GLY A 102 -5.05 5.82 -3.64
C GLY A 102 -6.36 5.07 -3.80
N THR A 103 -7.37 5.66 -4.48
CA THR A 103 -8.65 5.00 -4.75
C THR A 103 -8.49 3.79 -5.66
N VAL A 104 -7.62 3.87 -6.67
CA VAL A 104 -7.30 2.72 -7.55
C VAL A 104 -6.66 1.60 -6.75
N ILE A 105 -5.67 1.89 -5.89
CA ILE A 105 -5.03 0.90 -5.02
C ILE A 105 -6.05 0.24 -4.10
N ARG A 106 -6.93 1.04 -3.46
CA ARG A 106 -8.00 0.52 -2.60
C ARG A 106 -8.98 -0.36 -3.36
N THR A 107 -9.31 0.01 -4.58
CA THR A 107 -10.19 -0.79 -5.46
C THR A 107 -9.53 -2.10 -5.86
N ALA A 108 -8.24 -2.08 -6.20
CA ALA A 108 -7.46 -3.27 -6.53
C ALA A 108 -7.48 -4.29 -5.38
N ASP A 109 -7.26 -3.82 -4.14
CA ASP A 109 -7.39 -4.63 -2.92
C ASP A 109 -8.80 -5.23 -2.78
N ALA A 110 -9.82 -4.38 -2.82
CA ALA A 110 -11.23 -4.79 -2.64
C ALA A 110 -11.70 -5.78 -3.69
N THR A 111 -11.14 -5.77 -4.90
CA THR A 111 -11.53 -6.63 -6.02
C THR A 111 -10.61 -7.84 -6.21
N GLY A 112 -9.58 -7.98 -5.36
CA GLY A 112 -8.68 -9.12 -5.35
C GLY A 112 -7.68 -9.10 -6.49
N ALA A 113 -7.18 -7.91 -6.87
CA ALA A 113 -6.05 -7.81 -7.78
C ALA A 113 -4.78 -8.35 -7.11
N ASP A 114 -3.95 -9.03 -7.90
CA ASP A 114 -2.65 -9.53 -7.45
C ASP A 114 -1.63 -8.40 -7.26
N GLY A 115 -1.88 -7.24 -7.87
CA GLY A 115 -1.07 -6.04 -7.67
C GLY A 115 -1.48 -4.85 -8.52
N VAL A 116 -0.79 -3.74 -8.24
CA VAL A 116 -0.89 -2.48 -9.00
C VAL A 116 0.47 -2.12 -9.56
N VAL A 117 0.51 -1.73 -10.83
CA VAL A 117 1.71 -1.21 -11.50
C VAL A 117 1.52 0.29 -11.71
N CYS A 118 2.42 1.09 -11.15
CA CYS A 118 2.47 2.54 -11.33
C CYS A 118 3.59 2.87 -12.32
N CYS A 119 3.24 3.25 -13.55
CA CYS A 119 4.22 3.63 -14.57
C CYS A 119 4.70 5.07 -14.38
N ASP A 120 5.74 5.45 -15.11
CA ASP A 120 6.27 6.81 -15.16
C ASP A 120 5.17 7.84 -15.44
N GLY A 121 5.25 8.99 -14.80
CA GLY A 121 4.24 10.05 -14.88
C GLY A 121 2.96 9.78 -14.09
N THR A 122 2.89 8.67 -13.36
CA THR A 122 1.83 8.37 -12.38
C THR A 122 2.19 8.97 -11.02
N VAL A 123 1.20 9.11 -10.14
CA VAL A 123 1.37 9.62 -8.78
C VAL A 123 2.39 8.80 -7.99
N ASP A 124 3.16 9.48 -7.15
CA ASP A 124 3.98 8.83 -6.12
C ASP A 124 3.07 8.15 -5.08
N VAL A 125 3.19 6.84 -4.98
CA VAL A 125 2.38 6.03 -4.04
C VAL A 125 2.72 6.31 -2.58
N THR A 126 3.90 6.88 -2.29
CA THR A 126 4.29 7.30 -0.94
C THR A 126 3.80 8.70 -0.58
N ASN A 127 3.18 9.43 -1.52
CA ASN A 127 2.55 10.73 -1.25
C ASN A 127 1.50 10.57 -0.14
N PRO A 128 1.52 11.42 0.93
CA PRO A 128 0.60 11.30 2.06
C PRO A 128 -0.89 11.28 1.66
N LYS A 129 -1.28 12.02 0.62
CA LYS A 129 -2.66 12.01 0.10
C LYS A 129 -3.02 10.67 -0.55
N THR A 130 -2.08 10.03 -1.28
CA THR A 130 -2.25 8.68 -1.85
C THR A 130 -2.38 7.65 -0.74
N VAL A 131 -1.49 7.70 0.24
CA VAL A 131 -1.49 6.80 1.40
C VAL A 131 -2.81 6.87 2.16
N ARG A 132 -3.32 8.07 2.45
CA ARG A 132 -4.63 8.25 3.08
C ARG A 132 -5.77 7.73 2.22
N ALA A 133 -5.79 8.06 0.93
CA ALA A 133 -6.85 7.63 0.01
C ALA A 133 -6.89 6.11 -0.20
N SER A 134 -5.75 5.43 -0.06
CA SER A 134 -5.69 3.97 -0.12
C SER A 134 -6.32 3.29 1.11
N ALA A 135 -6.56 4.03 2.20
CA ALA A 135 -7.15 3.52 3.45
C ALA A 135 -6.49 2.23 3.96
N GLY A 136 -5.16 2.14 3.83
CA GLY A 136 -4.38 0.98 4.27
C GLY A 136 -4.15 -0.10 3.21
N SER A 137 -4.90 -0.11 2.11
CA SER A 137 -4.75 -1.11 1.03
C SER A 137 -3.34 -1.12 0.42
N LEU A 138 -2.60 0.00 0.52
CA LEU A 138 -1.20 0.08 0.11
C LEU A 138 -0.30 -0.92 0.87
N PHE A 139 -0.69 -1.36 2.06
CA PHE A 139 0.05 -2.36 2.84
C PHE A 139 -0.39 -3.81 2.54
N HIS A 140 -1.49 -3.99 1.79
CA HIS A 140 -2.05 -5.30 1.48
C HIS A 140 -1.77 -5.73 0.04
N VAL A 141 -1.81 -4.77 -0.90
CA VAL A 141 -1.64 -5.03 -2.33
C VAL A 141 -0.21 -4.67 -2.74
N PRO A 142 0.54 -5.58 -3.35
CA PRO A 142 1.83 -5.28 -3.93
C PRO A 142 1.72 -4.16 -4.98
N VAL A 143 2.57 -3.15 -4.87
CA VAL A 143 2.65 -2.07 -5.87
C VAL A 143 4.02 -2.09 -6.50
N ALA A 144 4.07 -2.21 -7.84
CA ALA A 144 5.31 -2.14 -8.59
C ALA A 144 5.54 -0.74 -9.17
N ASP A 145 6.79 -0.34 -9.23
CA ASP A 145 7.27 0.70 -10.11
C ASP A 145 7.40 0.10 -11.52
N GLY A 146 6.57 0.57 -12.44
CA GLY A 146 6.46 0.02 -13.80
C GLY A 146 7.41 0.65 -14.80
N GLY A 147 8.12 1.73 -14.45
CA GLY A 147 8.95 2.47 -15.39
C GLY A 147 8.15 2.96 -16.61
N ASP A 148 8.72 2.83 -17.79
CA ASP A 148 8.02 3.18 -19.04
C ASP A 148 6.75 2.36 -19.22
N PRO A 149 5.58 2.98 -19.50
CA PRO A 149 4.31 2.27 -19.62
C PRO A 149 4.26 1.26 -20.78
N HIS A 150 5.01 1.46 -21.86
CA HIS A 150 5.08 0.47 -22.95
C HIS A 150 5.88 -0.76 -22.52
N GLU A 151 7.00 -0.57 -21.83
CA GLU A 151 7.81 -1.68 -21.31
C GLU A 151 7.01 -2.48 -20.28
N ALA A 152 6.26 -1.80 -19.38
CA ALA A 152 5.40 -2.47 -18.42
C ALA A 152 4.30 -3.31 -19.08
N VAL A 153 3.62 -2.76 -20.10
CA VAL A 153 2.59 -3.46 -20.89
C VAL A 153 3.19 -4.67 -21.61
N ASP A 154 4.34 -4.52 -22.23
CA ASP A 154 5.01 -5.60 -22.97
C ASP A 154 5.48 -6.73 -22.03
N ALA A 155 5.97 -6.38 -20.83
CA ALA A 155 6.33 -7.35 -19.81
C ALA A 155 5.13 -8.18 -19.34
N LEU A 156 3.99 -7.53 -19.05
CA LEU A 156 2.76 -8.20 -18.62
C LEU A 156 2.17 -9.07 -19.75
N ARG A 157 2.23 -8.61 -21.01
CA ARG A 157 1.84 -9.42 -22.16
C ARG A 157 2.74 -10.63 -22.33
N THR A 158 4.06 -10.48 -22.20
CA THR A 158 5.03 -11.59 -22.27
C THR A 158 4.77 -12.60 -21.15
N ALA A 159 4.32 -12.15 -19.98
CA ALA A 159 3.85 -13.01 -18.90
C ALA A 159 2.51 -13.71 -19.20
N GLY A 160 1.91 -13.50 -20.38
CA GLY A 160 0.69 -14.17 -20.82
C GLY A 160 -0.61 -13.53 -20.33
N MET A 161 -0.59 -12.25 -19.96
CA MET A 161 -1.80 -11.48 -19.64
C MET A 161 -2.42 -10.87 -20.90
N ALA A 162 -3.75 -10.85 -20.99
CA ALA A 162 -4.46 -9.99 -21.91
C ALA A 162 -4.38 -8.54 -21.39
N VAL A 163 -3.85 -7.64 -22.19
CA VAL A 163 -3.73 -6.21 -21.81
C VAL A 163 -4.94 -5.46 -22.32
N VAL A 164 -5.75 -4.95 -21.39
CA VAL A 164 -7.01 -4.25 -21.67
C VAL A 164 -6.87 -2.78 -21.30
N GLY A 165 -6.84 -1.91 -22.29
CA GLY A 165 -6.80 -0.46 -22.08
C GLY A 165 -8.20 0.13 -21.90
N THR A 166 -8.31 1.20 -21.10
CA THR A 166 -9.57 1.93 -20.92
C THR A 166 -9.67 3.11 -21.89
N THR A 167 -10.84 3.31 -22.47
CA THR A 167 -11.13 4.45 -23.36
C THR A 167 -12.52 5.01 -23.11
N LEU A 168 -12.70 6.29 -23.38
CA LEU A 168 -14.01 6.94 -23.28
C LEU A 168 -14.94 6.57 -24.46
N ARG A 169 -14.37 6.33 -25.64
CA ARG A 169 -15.12 6.08 -26.89
C ARG A 169 -14.39 5.05 -27.74
N GLY A 170 -15.15 4.31 -28.56
CA GLY A 170 -14.58 3.40 -29.56
C GLY A 170 -14.01 2.09 -29.01
N GLY A 171 -14.18 1.83 -27.73
CA GLY A 171 -13.88 0.52 -27.14
C GLY A 171 -15.09 -0.42 -27.18
N VAL A 172 -14.86 -1.70 -26.91
CA VAL A 172 -15.94 -2.67 -26.70
C VAL A 172 -16.58 -2.42 -25.33
N ASP A 173 -17.85 -2.79 -25.19
CA ASP A 173 -18.53 -2.73 -23.88
C ASP A 173 -17.80 -3.64 -22.87
N TYR A 174 -17.46 -3.10 -21.70
CA TYR A 174 -16.73 -3.84 -20.66
C TYR A 174 -17.45 -5.11 -20.22
N LEU A 175 -18.79 -5.18 -20.36
CA LEU A 175 -19.57 -6.37 -20.05
C LEU A 175 -19.37 -7.51 -21.06
N SER A 176 -18.87 -7.20 -22.27
CA SER A 176 -18.62 -8.19 -23.31
C SER A 176 -17.24 -8.85 -23.23
N VAL A 177 -16.36 -8.37 -22.33
CA VAL A 177 -15.01 -8.90 -22.15
C VAL A 177 -15.02 -10.11 -21.22
N ASP A 178 -14.22 -11.14 -21.56
CA ASP A 178 -13.96 -12.28 -20.67
C ASP A 178 -12.88 -11.92 -19.64
N TRP A 179 -13.34 -11.52 -18.45
CA TRP A 179 -12.50 -11.16 -17.32
C TRP A 179 -12.02 -12.36 -16.48
N THR A 180 -12.41 -13.58 -16.85
CA THR A 180 -11.95 -14.80 -16.16
C THR A 180 -10.51 -15.19 -16.54
N ARG A 181 -10.01 -14.65 -17.63
CA ARG A 181 -8.63 -14.83 -18.11
C ARG A 181 -7.62 -14.06 -17.25
N ARG A 182 -6.34 -14.33 -17.46
CA ARG A 182 -5.27 -13.49 -16.93
C ARG A 182 -5.33 -12.13 -17.61
N VAL A 183 -5.47 -11.05 -16.85
CA VAL A 183 -5.73 -9.71 -17.39
C VAL A 183 -4.94 -8.62 -16.67
N ALA A 184 -4.41 -7.67 -17.44
CA ALA A 184 -3.90 -6.39 -16.96
C ALA A 184 -4.81 -5.27 -17.47
N ILE A 185 -5.42 -4.49 -16.57
CA ILE A 185 -6.29 -3.37 -16.94
C ILE A 185 -5.49 -2.07 -16.84
N VAL A 186 -5.39 -1.36 -17.95
CA VAL A 186 -4.57 -0.15 -18.07
C VAL A 186 -5.46 1.09 -18.01
N PHE A 187 -5.24 1.92 -17.00
CA PHE A 187 -5.90 3.20 -16.79
C PHE A 187 -4.96 4.35 -17.19
N GLY A 188 -5.48 5.27 -17.99
CA GLY A 188 -4.76 6.45 -18.44
C GLY A 188 -4.99 7.68 -17.56
N ASN A 189 -4.50 8.81 -18.03
CA ASN A 189 -4.66 10.12 -17.40
C ASN A 189 -6.14 10.54 -17.32
N GLU A 190 -6.51 11.27 -16.27
CA GLU A 190 -7.88 11.70 -16.01
C GLU A 190 -8.45 12.60 -17.11
N ALA A 191 -7.63 13.44 -17.73
CA ALA A 191 -8.07 14.38 -18.76
C ALA A 191 -7.88 13.82 -20.17
N GLY A 192 -6.74 13.16 -20.44
CA GLY A 192 -6.34 12.73 -21.79
C GLY A 192 -6.56 11.24 -22.06
N GLY A 193 -6.89 10.44 -21.05
CA GLY A 193 -6.95 8.98 -21.19
C GLY A 193 -5.58 8.37 -21.47
N LEU A 194 -5.57 7.26 -22.20
CA LEU A 194 -4.34 6.62 -22.68
C LEU A 194 -3.79 7.35 -23.92
N PRO A 195 -2.47 7.60 -23.98
CA PRO A 195 -1.82 8.05 -25.22
C PRO A 195 -2.13 7.08 -26.37
N VAL A 196 -2.27 7.60 -27.59
CA VAL A 196 -2.62 6.78 -28.77
C VAL A 196 -1.66 5.60 -28.96
N SER A 197 -0.36 5.81 -28.76
CA SER A 197 0.65 4.75 -28.86
C SER A 197 0.41 3.64 -27.84
N LEU A 198 0.08 3.98 -26.59
CA LEU A 198 -0.18 2.99 -25.55
C LEU A 198 -1.53 2.31 -25.75
N ALA A 199 -2.55 3.04 -26.20
CA ALA A 199 -3.86 2.46 -26.55
C ALA A 199 -3.72 1.43 -27.67
N THR A 200 -2.89 1.71 -28.69
CA THR A 200 -2.60 0.77 -29.78
C THR A 200 -1.79 -0.44 -29.31
N ALA A 201 -0.99 -0.28 -28.26
CA ALA A 201 -0.26 -1.37 -27.64
C ALA A 201 -1.14 -2.31 -26.82
N CYS A 202 -2.37 -1.93 -26.43
CA CYS A 202 -3.31 -2.81 -25.73
C CYS A 202 -3.94 -3.83 -26.70
N ASP A 203 -4.22 -5.05 -26.22
CA ASP A 203 -4.89 -6.09 -27.01
C ASP A 203 -6.36 -5.77 -27.28
N THR A 204 -6.99 -5.04 -26.35
CA THR A 204 -8.39 -4.61 -26.44
C THR A 204 -8.55 -3.27 -25.73
N LEU A 205 -9.41 -2.40 -26.28
CA LEU A 205 -9.88 -1.21 -25.58
C LEU A 205 -11.30 -1.41 -25.11
N VAL A 206 -11.56 -1.08 -23.84
CA VAL A 206 -12.91 -1.17 -23.26
C VAL A 206 -13.46 0.20 -22.91
N THR A 207 -14.77 0.33 -23.00
CA THR A 207 -15.51 1.51 -22.55
C THR A 207 -16.60 1.11 -21.55
N ILE A 208 -16.87 2.01 -20.61
CA ILE A 208 -18.05 1.94 -19.75
C ILE A 208 -19.10 2.81 -20.41
N PRO A 209 -20.24 2.23 -20.88
CA PRO A 209 -21.29 2.98 -21.59
C PRO A 209 -21.89 4.06 -20.70
N MET A 210 -21.96 5.29 -21.22
CA MET A 210 -22.56 6.43 -20.53
C MET A 210 -23.91 6.75 -21.19
N VAL A 211 -24.99 6.63 -20.43
CA VAL A 211 -26.36 6.90 -20.93
C VAL A 211 -26.86 8.30 -20.57
N GLY A 212 -26.14 9.00 -19.70
CA GLY A 212 -26.46 10.37 -19.25
C GLY A 212 -25.69 11.43 -20.02
N ARG A 213 -25.58 12.63 -19.40
CA ARG A 213 -24.85 13.77 -19.95
C ARG A 213 -23.38 13.83 -19.54
N ALA A 214 -22.97 12.97 -18.61
CA ALA A 214 -21.57 12.90 -18.20
C ALA A 214 -20.74 12.31 -19.35
N GLU A 215 -19.59 12.94 -19.63
CA GLU A 215 -18.69 12.50 -20.71
C GLU A 215 -17.71 11.41 -20.24
N SER A 216 -17.42 11.37 -18.94
CA SER A 216 -16.47 10.44 -18.34
C SER A 216 -16.78 10.15 -16.87
N LEU A 217 -16.17 9.10 -16.35
CA LEU A 217 -16.10 8.82 -14.90
C LEU A 217 -14.73 9.24 -14.36
N ASN A 218 -14.70 9.56 -13.08
CA ASN A 218 -13.44 9.60 -12.34
C ASN A 218 -12.70 8.26 -12.48
N VAL A 219 -11.38 8.28 -12.64
CA VAL A 219 -10.58 7.07 -12.92
C VAL A 219 -10.69 6.03 -11.79
N GLY A 220 -10.75 6.45 -10.52
CA GLY A 220 -10.97 5.54 -9.39
C GLY A 220 -12.35 4.87 -9.44
N VAL A 221 -13.39 5.61 -9.91
CA VAL A 221 -14.74 5.05 -10.13
C VAL A 221 -14.72 4.07 -11.30
N ALA A 222 -14.07 4.41 -12.41
CA ALA A 222 -13.90 3.50 -13.54
C ALA A 222 -13.17 2.22 -13.13
N ALA A 223 -12.12 2.35 -12.31
CA ALA A 223 -11.41 1.19 -11.75
C ALA A 223 -12.32 0.32 -10.89
N ALA A 224 -13.21 0.93 -10.08
CA ALA A 224 -14.17 0.18 -9.29
C ALA A 224 -15.18 -0.59 -10.17
N VAL A 225 -15.74 0.05 -11.18
CA VAL A 225 -16.69 -0.61 -12.10
C VAL A 225 -16.05 -1.82 -12.76
N LEU A 226 -14.87 -1.66 -13.35
CA LEU A 226 -14.16 -2.74 -14.03
C LEU A 226 -13.66 -3.82 -13.06
N GLY A 227 -13.10 -3.42 -11.94
CA GLY A 227 -12.59 -4.36 -10.94
C GLY A 227 -13.69 -5.24 -10.34
N PHE A 228 -14.85 -4.66 -10.02
CA PHE A 228 -15.99 -5.47 -9.52
C PHE A 228 -16.61 -6.34 -10.61
N GLU A 229 -16.52 -5.98 -11.89
CA GLU A 229 -16.92 -6.87 -12.99
C GLU A 229 -15.94 -8.05 -13.12
N VAL A 230 -14.62 -7.82 -13.01
CA VAL A 230 -13.62 -8.90 -12.92
C VAL A 230 -13.99 -9.86 -11.77
N LEU A 231 -14.24 -9.32 -10.58
CA LEU A 231 -14.59 -10.11 -9.40
C LEU A 231 -15.91 -10.89 -9.63
N ARG A 232 -16.92 -10.25 -10.20
CA ARG A 232 -18.23 -10.88 -10.48
C ARG A 232 -18.09 -12.07 -11.41
N GLN A 233 -17.39 -11.92 -12.54
CA GLN A 233 -17.20 -13.00 -13.51
C GLN A 233 -16.39 -14.15 -12.91
N ARG A 234 -15.29 -13.85 -12.21
CA ARG A 234 -14.46 -14.87 -11.56
C ARG A 234 -15.19 -15.66 -10.49
N ARG A 235 -16.05 -15.00 -9.70
CA ARG A 235 -16.92 -15.71 -8.72
C ARG A 235 -17.93 -16.62 -9.39
N ALA A 236 -18.44 -16.25 -10.57
CA ALA A 236 -19.43 -17.05 -11.29
C ALA A 236 -18.85 -18.37 -11.84
N VAL A 237 -17.55 -18.41 -12.16
CA VAL A 237 -16.91 -19.63 -12.69
C VAL A 237 -16.33 -20.56 -11.59
N GLY A 238 -16.38 -20.13 -10.32
CA GLY A 238 -15.89 -20.90 -9.16
C GLY A 238 -14.35 -21.02 -9.07
N PRO A 239 -13.82 -21.50 -7.93
CA PRO A 239 -12.38 -21.51 -7.65
C PRO A 239 -11.52 -22.47 -8.51
N GLY A 240 -12.07 -23.14 -9.49
CA GLY A 240 -11.37 -24.13 -10.32
C GLY A 240 -11.03 -23.69 -11.75
N ARG A 241 -11.45 -22.52 -12.21
CA ARG A 241 -11.19 -21.98 -13.56
C ARG A 241 -10.56 -20.59 -13.60
N ALA A 242 -10.64 -19.81 -12.53
CA ALA A 242 -9.80 -18.64 -12.39
C ALA A 242 -8.40 -19.11 -12.06
N GLY A 243 -7.39 -18.65 -12.78
CA GLY A 243 -5.99 -18.95 -12.44
C GLY A 243 -5.82 -18.66 -10.94
N THR A 244 -5.44 -19.67 -10.17
CA THR A 244 -5.32 -19.57 -8.71
C THR A 244 -4.40 -18.40 -8.39
N PRO A 245 -4.83 -17.36 -7.66
CA PRO A 245 -3.95 -16.27 -7.31
C PRO A 245 -2.81 -16.84 -6.46
N ALA A 246 -1.61 -16.80 -6.98
CA ALA A 246 -0.44 -16.97 -6.16
C ALA A 246 -0.43 -15.78 -5.20
N ARG A 247 -0.80 -16.00 -3.93
CA ARG A 247 -0.51 -15.00 -2.89
C ARG A 247 1.00 -14.83 -2.89
N VAL A 248 1.47 -13.77 -3.52
CA VAL A 248 2.86 -13.33 -3.36
C VAL A 248 2.96 -12.90 -1.91
N GLY A 249 3.42 -13.83 -1.08
CA GLY A 249 3.80 -13.51 0.28
C GLY A 249 4.92 -12.50 0.20
N GLY A 250 4.62 -11.24 0.43
CA GLY A 250 5.61 -10.19 0.59
C GLY A 250 6.44 -10.49 1.84
N SER A 251 7.42 -11.37 1.71
CA SER A 251 8.49 -11.47 2.68
C SER A 251 9.33 -10.21 2.53
N VAL A 252 9.12 -9.26 3.41
CA VAL A 252 10.00 -8.11 3.57
C VAL A 252 11.42 -8.62 3.81
N PRO A 253 12.43 -8.31 2.96
CA PRO A 253 13.81 -8.71 3.22
C PRO A 253 14.34 -7.89 4.39
N GLY A 254 14.49 -8.49 5.57
CA GLY A 254 14.99 -7.80 6.75
C GLY A 254 15.08 -8.65 8.00
N SER A 255 15.55 -9.89 7.93
CA SER A 255 16.13 -10.55 9.09
C SER A 255 17.66 -10.39 9.02
N VAL A 256 18.16 -9.31 9.58
CA VAL A 256 19.58 -9.25 10.00
C VAL A 256 19.76 -10.32 11.06
N GLY A 257 20.68 -11.25 10.81
CA GLY A 257 20.95 -12.41 11.64
C GLY A 257 21.15 -12.04 13.10
N THR A 258 20.40 -12.66 13.97
CA THR A 258 20.67 -12.71 15.41
C THR A 258 21.95 -13.51 15.59
N GLY A 259 23.06 -12.78 15.85
CA GLY A 259 24.32 -13.36 16.28
C GLY A 259 24.11 -14.17 17.56
N ASP A 260 24.64 -15.35 17.51
CA ASP A 260 24.83 -16.32 18.58
C ASP A 260 25.28 -15.64 19.89
N ARG A 261 24.45 -15.71 20.94
CA ARG A 261 24.78 -15.38 22.31
C ARG A 261 24.87 -16.68 23.13
N SER A 262 25.87 -17.45 22.84
CA SER A 262 26.35 -18.46 23.78
C SER A 262 27.71 -18.00 24.28
N THR A 263 27.76 -17.41 25.47
CA THR A 263 28.77 -17.56 26.53
C THR A 263 28.63 -16.42 27.53
N MET A 264 27.88 -16.65 28.59
CA MET A 264 28.11 -15.91 29.85
C MET A 264 28.84 -16.83 30.81
N PRO A 265 29.94 -16.38 31.42
CA PRO A 265 30.59 -17.08 32.53
C PRO A 265 29.75 -16.81 33.80
N GLN A 266 29.46 -17.89 34.52
CA GLN A 266 28.97 -17.85 35.89
C GLN A 266 30.03 -17.21 36.81
N MET A 267 29.66 -16.18 37.52
CA MET A 267 30.39 -15.72 38.71
C MET A 267 29.73 -16.24 39.97
N SER A 268 30.52 -17.02 40.72
CA SER A 268 30.24 -17.65 41.98
C SER A 268 29.93 -16.65 43.10
N ALA A 269 29.05 -17.01 43.99
CA ALA A 269 28.80 -16.41 45.30
C ALA A 269 29.94 -16.72 46.26
N GLY A 270 30.36 -15.73 47.04
CA GLY A 270 31.21 -15.76 48.19
C GLY A 270 31.51 -14.32 48.57
N ASP A 271 31.40 -13.84 49.69
CA ASP A 271 31.49 -14.24 51.06
C ASP A 271 31.08 -13.03 51.92
N ARG A 272 30.65 -13.31 53.13
CA ARG A 272 30.22 -12.35 54.15
C ARG A 272 31.41 -11.62 54.76
N GLY A 273 31.26 -10.32 55.09
CA GLY A 273 32.19 -9.55 55.92
C GLY A 273 31.45 -8.46 56.68
N THR A 274 31.33 -8.68 57.96
CA THR A 274 30.77 -7.82 59.01
C THR A 274 31.71 -6.72 59.44
N GLY A 275 31.20 -5.55 59.90
CA GLY A 275 31.92 -4.56 60.73
C GLY A 275 31.45 -3.13 60.46
N ASN A 276 30.66 -2.59 61.25
CA ASN A 276 30.70 -1.89 62.53
C ASN A 276 31.00 -0.38 62.41
N HIS A 277 30.08 0.41 62.93
CA HIS A 277 30.12 1.72 63.63
C HIS A 277 30.97 2.88 63.02
N ASP A 278 30.37 4.06 62.80
CA ASP A 278 30.36 5.15 63.77
C ASP A 278 29.48 6.33 63.33
N GLU A 279 28.78 6.86 64.29
CA GLU A 279 28.02 8.11 64.33
C GLU A 279 28.88 9.32 64.04
N VAL A 280 28.32 10.38 63.48
CA VAL A 280 28.41 11.77 64.00
C VAL A 280 27.44 12.68 63.19
N GLU A 281 26.45 13.26 63.87
CA GLU A 281 25.75 14.51 63.57
C GLU A 281 26.60 15.72 64.05
N PRO A 282 26.09 16.95 63.93
CA PRO A 282 25.56 17.75 62.81
C PRO A 282 26.32 19.07 62.64
N GLY A 283 25.99 19.78 61.57
CA GLY A 283 26.43 21.15 61.37
C GLY A 283 25.66 21.74 60.16
#